data_b614cb30709f9130c052a33612743cdb
#
_entry.id   b614cb30709f9130c052a33612743cdb
#
_cell.length_a   1.000
_cell.length_b   1.000
_cell.length_c   1.000
_cell.angle_alpha   90.00
_cell.angle_beta   90.00
_cell.angle_gamma   90.00
#
_symmetry.space_group_name_H-M   'P 1'
#
loop_
_entity.id
_entity.type
_entity.pdbx_description
1 polymer ?
#
loop_
_entity_poly.entity_id
_entity_poly.type
_entity_poly.pdbx_seq_one_letter_code
_entity_poly.pdbx_strand_id
1 'polypeptide(L)'
;DAQGNLLHNENIYPHPPANQGKEAFAKLQKMIEAYKVEAIAIGNGTASRETEDFLKRHTFNREVQIFIVSEQGASIYSASKIARDEFPDYDVTVRGAVSIARRLMDPLAELVKIDPKPIGVGQYQHDVDQTKLKKSLDQTVENCGMSETTKGSVIKKRILAIFLRHYSANG
;
A
#
# COMPACT_ATOMS: atom_id res chain seq x y z
N ASP A 1 -0.63 -7.63 -10.83
CA ASP A 1 -0.68 -9.08 -11.08
C ASP A 1 0.00 -9.88 -9.96
N ALA A 2 0.07 -11.20 -10.08
CA ALA A 2 0.70 -12.09 -9.10
C ALA A 2 2.23 -11.94 -8.99
N GLN A 3 2.85 -11.19 -9.86
CA GLN A 3 4.28 -10.83 -9.86
C GLN A 3 4.54 -9.44 -9.26
N GLY A 4 3.50 -8.73 -8.86
CA GLY A 4 3.59 -7.37 -8.33
C GLY A 4 3.68 -6.27 -9.39
N ASN A 5 3.42 -6.57 -10.66
CA ASN A 5 3.37 -5.56 -11.72
C ASN A 5 2.04 -4.80 -11.66
N LEU A 6 2.10 -3.49 -11.91
CA LEU A 6 0.93 -2.65 -12.08
C LEU A 6 0.32 -2.89 -13.47
N LEU A 7 -0.95 -3.32 -13.51
CA LEU A 7 -1.68 -3.56 -14.75
C LEU A 7 -2.58 -2.38 -15.14
N HIS A 8 -3.18 -1.73 -14.15
CA HIS A 8 -4.11 -0.63 -14.33
C HIS A 8 -4.21 0.20 -13.06
N ASN A 9 -4.57 1.46 -13.20
CA ASN A 9 -4.91 2.35 -12.08
C ASN A 9 -6.11 3.22 -12.47
N GLU A 10 -6.94 3.54 -11.48
CA GLU A 10 -8.11 4.40 -11.66
C GLU A 10 -8.48 5.05 -10.32
N ASN A 11 -9.00 6.27 -10.37
CA ASN A 11 -9.47 6.97 -9.19
C ASN A 11 -10.94 6.65 -8.93
N ILE A 12 -11.27 6.39 -7.67
CA ILE A 12 -12.64 6.22 -7.18
C ILE A 12 -12.89 7.14 -5.99
N TYR A 13 -14.11 7.61 -5.84
CA TYR A 13 -14.51 8.56 -4.78
C TYR A 13 -15.79 8.08 -4.07
N PRO A 14 -15.72 6.97 -3.32
CA PRO A 14 -16.91 6.38 -2.68
C PRO A 14 -17.46 7.20 -1.51
N HIS A 15 -16.62 8.06 -0.90
CA HIS A 15 -16.92 8.80 0.32
C HIS A 15 -17.12 10.30 0.08
N PRO A 16 -17.73 11.04 1.05
CA PRO A 16 -17.81 12.49 1.00
C PRO A 16 -16.42 13.15 0.85
N PRO A 17 -16.32 14.32 0.18
CA PRO A 17 -17.42 15.15 -0.33
C PRO A 17 -17.99 14.68 -1.67
N ALA A 18 -17.27 13.90 -2.47
CA ALA A 18 -17.73 13.50 -3.81
C ALA A 18 -18.89 12.49 -3.77
N ASN A 19 -18.90 11.57 -2.80
CA ASN A 19 -19.97 10.62 -2.52
C ASN A 19 -20.49 9.85 -3.77
N GLN A 20 -19.56 9.41 -4.64
CA GLN A 20 -19.85 8.71 -5.90
C GLN A 20 -19.85 7.18 -5.70
N GLY A 21 -20.54 6.68 -4.67
CA GLY A 21 -20.50 5.25 -4.31
C GLY A 21 -20.95 4.32 -5.44
N LYS A 22 -22.01 4.65 -6.17
CA LYS A 22 -22.51 3.81 -7.29
C LYS A 22 -21.47 3.72 -8.42
N GLU A 23 -20.89 4.85 -8.81
CA GLU A 23 -19.86 4.91 -9.84
C GLU A 23 -18.58 4.17 -9.39
N ALA A 24 -18.14 4.40 -8.15
CA ALA A 24 -17.01 3.72 -7.57
C ALA A 24 -17.20 2.20 -7.58
N PHE A 25 -18.38 1.71 -7.20
CA PHE A 25 -18.69 0.29 -7.25
C PHE A 25 -18.66 -0.27 -8.67
N ALA A 26 -19.26 0.43 -9.64
CA ALA A 26 -19.25 0.00 -11.05
C ALA A 26 -17.83 -0.11 -11.61
N LYS A 27 -16.95 0.85 -11.28
CA LYS A 27 -15.53 0.81 -11.66
C LYS A 27 -14.82 -0.38 -11.03
N LEU A 28 -15.01 -0.61 -9.72
CA LEU A 28 -14.42 -1.74 -9.01
C LEU A 28 -14.88 -3.08 -9.59
N GLN A 29 -16.18 -3.24 -9.85
CA GLN A 29 -16.73 -4.44 -10.45
C GLN A 29 -16.09 -4.73 -11.82
N LYS A 30 -15.98 -3.71 -12.68
CA LYS A 30 -15.35 -3.81 -13.99
C LYS A 30 -13.87 -4.22 -13.89
N MET A 31 -13.10 -3.63 -12.95
CA MET A 31 -11.71 -4.00 -12.74
C MET A 31 -11.57 -5.42 -12.20
N ILE A 32 -12.40 -5.82 -11.25
CA ILE A 32 -12.40 -7.16 -10.66
C ILE A 32 -12.64 -8.22 -11.73
N GLU A 33 -13.58 -7.99 -12.63
CA GLU A 33 -13.88 -8.89 -13.74
C GLU A 33 -12.76 -8.93 -14.78
N ALA A 34 -12.34 -7.74 -15.26
CA ALA A 34 -11.34 -7.62 -16.33
C ALA A 34 -9.99 -8.23 -15.96
N TYR A 35 -9.54 -8.00 -14.74
CA TYR A 35 -8.23 -8.46 -14.26
C TYR A 35 -8.29 -9.73 -13.40
N LYS A 36 -9.48 -10.31 -13.23
CA LYS A 36 -9.71 -11.51 -12.41
C LYS A 36 -9.11 -11.34 -11.00
N VAL A 37 -9.45 -10.24 -10.35
CA VAL A 37 -8.96 -9.90 -9.00
C VAL A 37 -9.43 -10.93 -7.99
N GLU A 38 -8.56 -11.36 -7.10
CA GLU A 38 -8.82 -12.36 -6.06
C GLU A 38 -8.79 -11.75 -4.65
N ALA A 39 -8.10 -10.61 -4.49
CA ALA A 39 -8.00 -9.93 -3.20
C ALA A 39 -8.02 -8.41 -3.39
N ILE A 40 -8.60 -7.71 -2.41
CA ILE A 40 -8.57 -6.26 -2.28
C ILE A 40 -7.74 -5.92 -1.03
N ALA A 41 -6.71 -5.10 -1.20
CA ALA A 41 -5.91 -4.54 -0.13
C ALA A 41 -6.33 -3.09 0.13
N ILE A 42 -6.74 -2.78 1.36
CA ILE A 42 -7.10 -1.43 1.81
C ILE A 42 -6.01 -0.96 2.78
N GLY A 43 -5.45 0.23 2.56
CA GLY A 43 -4.56 0.86 3.55
C GLY A 43 -5.29 1.13 4.86
N ASN A 44 -4.62 0.97 6.00
CA ASN A 44 -5.22 1.12 7.33
C ASN A 44 -5.30 2.57 7.84
N GLY A 45 -5.20 3.54 6.96
CA GLY A 45 -5.32 4.96 7.28
C GLY A 45 -6.77 5.44 7.44
N THR A 46 -6.94 6.74 7.25
CA THR A 46 -8.25 7.41 7.34
C THR A 46 -9.24 6.78 6.35
N ALA A 47 -10.50 6.65 6.79
CA ALA A 47 -11.60 6.05 6.02
C ALA A 47 -11.39 4.57 5.60
N SER A 48 -10.44 3.85 6.21
CA SER A 48 -10.24 2.43 5.93
C SER A 48 -11.45 1.58 6.31
N ARG A 49 -12.07 1.87 7.46
CA ARG A 49 -13.28 1.18 7.94
C ARG A 49 -14.48 1.47 7.05
N GLU A 50 -14.68 2.73 6.70
CA GLU A 50 -15.76 3.15 5.79
C GLU A 50 -15.62 2.50 4.42
N THR A 51 -14.38 2.35 3.94
CA THR A 51 -14.11 1.66 2.67
C THR A 51 -14.34 0.16 2.77
N GLU A 52 -13.93 -0.46 3.86
CA GLU A 52 -14.21 -1.87 4.13
C GLU A 52 -15.71 -2.12 4.19
N ASP A 53 -16.46 -1.29 4.92
CA ASP A 53 -17.92 -1.35 5.03
C ASP A 53 -18.60 -1.11 3.69
N PHE A 54 -18.08 -0.16 2.90
CA PHE A 54 -18.57 0.08 1.54
C PHE A 54 -18.43 -1.17 0.67
N LEU A 55 -17.27 -1.82 0.68
CA LEU A 55 -17.03 -3.03 -0.10
C LEU A 55 -17.88 -4.20 0.38
N LYS A 56 -18.03 -4.40 1.70
CA LYS A 56 -18.83 -5.49 2.29
C LYS A 56 -20.33 -5.35 2.05
N ARG A 57 -20.84 -4.14 1.86
CA ARG A 57 -22.26 -3.89 1.53
C ARG A 57 -22.61 -4.24 0.09
N HIS A 58 -21.63 -4.45 -0.76
CA HIS A 58 -21.83 -4.76 -2.16
C HIS A 58 -21.40 -6.19 -2.46
N THR A 59 -22.15 -6.85 -3.34
CA THR A 59 -21.82 -8.20 -3.80
C THR A 59 -21.13 -8.12 -5.15
N PHE A 60 -19.90 -8.58 -5.21
CA PHE A 60 -19.17 -8.70 -6.47
C PHE A 60 -19.56 -9.98 -7.21
N ASN A 61 -19.49 -9.98 -8.54
CA ASN A 61 -19.79 -11.18 -9.36
C ASN A 61 -18.73 -12.29 -9.20
N ARG A 62 -17.66 -12.04 -8.45
CA ARG A 62 -16.60 -12.98 -8.10
C ARG A 62 -16.37 -12.96 -6.61
N GLU A 63 -15.95 -14.06 -6.07
CA GLU A 63 -15.43 -14.11 -4.70
C GLU A 63 -14.11 -13.34 -4.62
N VAL A 64 -14.07 -12.33 -3.75
CA VAL A 64 -12.90 -11.47 -3.53
C VAL A 64 -12.67 -11.32 -2.04
N GLN A 65 -11.46 -11.60 -1.59
CA GLN A 65 -11.06 -11.43 -0.19
C GLN A 65 -10.66 -9.98 0.08
N ILE A 66 -11.08 -9.41 1.21
CA ILE A 66 -10.76 -8.02 1.61
C ILE A 66 -9.78 -8.06 2.76
N PHE A 67 -8.68 -7.32 2.65
CA PHE A 67 -7.64 -7.23 3.66
C PHE A 67 -7.33 -5.78 4.00
N ILE A 68 -7.17 -5.51 5.29
CA ILE A 68 -6.60 -4.25 5.79
C ILE A 68 -5.09 -4.43 5.90
N VAL A 69 -4.34 -3.55 5.25
CA VAL A 69 -2.88 -3.59 5.15
C VAL A 69 -2.28 -2.34 5.75
N SER A 70 -1.21 -2.47 6.53
CA SER A 70 -0.50 -1.31 7.07
C SER A 70 0.03 -0.42 5.96
N GLU A 71 -0.31 0.87 6.01
CA GLU A 71 0.23 1.88 5.09
C GLU A 71 1.41 2.67 5.67
N GLN A 72 1.88 2.31 6.87
CA GLN A 72 2.99 2.99 7.53
C GLN A 72 4.21 3.06 6.61
N GLY A 73 4.73 4.27 6.39
CA GLY A 73 5.85 4.53 5.48
C GLY A 73 5.52 4.43 3.98
N ALA A 74 4.28 4.18 3.57
CA ALA A 74 3.91 4.15 2.15
C ALA A 74 4.13 5.51 1.46
N SER A 75 3.87 6.60 2.16
CA SER A 75 4.15 7.96 1.67
C SER A 75 5.66 8.22 1.49
N ILE A 76 6.49 7.69 2.40
CA ILE A 76 7.95 7.78 2.32
C ILE A 76 8.46 7.03 1.09
N TYR A 77 8.01 5.78 0.92
CA TYR A 77 8.33 4.99 -0.28
C TYR A 77 7.91 5.71 -1.56
N SER A 78 6.66 6.18 -1.64
CA SER A 78 6.11 6.78 -2.87
C SER A 78 6.88 8.02 -3.35
N ALA A 79 7.49 8.78 -2.42
CA ALA A 79 8.35 9.92 -2.70
C ALA A 79 9.83 9.56 -2.91
N SER A 80 10.23 8.31 -2.63
CA SER A 80 11.62 7.86 -2.70
C SER A 80 12.15 7.78 -4.14
N LYS A 81 13.48 7.74 -4.26
CA LYS A 81 14.14 7.50 -5.56
C LYS A 81 13.76 6.11 -6.12
N ILE A 82 13.73 5.10 -5.24
CA ILE A 82 13.38 3.72 -5.62
C ILE A 82 12.00 3.67 -6.28
N ALA A 83 10.99 4.32 -5.68
CA ALA A 83 9.65 4.34 -6.24
C ALA A 83 9.55 5.11 -7.57
N ARG A 84 10.36 6.18 -7.73
CA ARG A 84 10.45 6.90 -9.00
C ARG A 84 11.09 6.06 -10.10
N ASP A 85 12.12 5.31 -9.77
CA ASP A 85 12.81 4.44 -10.72
C ASP A 85 11.93 3.23 -11.11
N GLU A 86 11.15 2.68 -10.15
CA GLU A 86 10.20 1.57 -10.43
C GLU A 86 8.98 2.02 -11.24
N PHE A 87 8.48 3.23 -11.00
CA PHE A 87 7.25 3.77 -11.59
C PHE A 87 7.42 5.23 -12.02
N PRO A 88 8.24 5.52 -13.05
CA PRO A 88 8.58 6.89 -13.44
C PRO A 88 7.35 7.69 -13.90
N ASP A 89 6.41 7.04 -14.60
CA ASP A 89 5.25 7.67 -15.24
C ASP A 89 4.04 7.83 -14.31
N TYR A 90 4.16 7.39 -13.05
CA TYR A 90 3.05 7.42 -12.09
C TYR A 90 3.29 8.38 -10.94
N ASP A 91 2.23 8.95 -10.39
CA ASP A 91 2.29 9.85 -9.25
C ASP A 91 2.51 9.12 -7.91
N VAL A 92 2.70 9.89 -6.85
CA VAL A 92 2.92 9.35 -5.49
C VAL A 92 1.74 8.54 -4.97
N THR A 93 0.51 8.84 -5.43
CA THR A 93 -0.71 8.13 -5.00
C THR A 93 -0.71 6.71 -5.55
N VAL A 94 -0.43 6.56 -6.85
CA VAL A 94 -0.35 5.26 -7.52
C VAL A 94 0.81 4.43 -6.95
N ARG A 95 1.99 5.05 -6.76
CA ARG A 95 3.15 4.38 -6.14
C ARG A 95 2.82 3.87 -4.73
N GLY A 96 2.11 4.68 -3.93
CA GLY A 96 1.64 4.28 -2.60
C GLY A 96 0.66 3.10 -2.65
N ALA A 97 -0.30 3.12 -3.56
CA ALA A 97 -1.25 2.04 -3.75
C ALA A 97 -0.56 0.72 -4.15
N VAL A 98 0.41 0.78 -5.06
CA VAL A 98 1.20 -0.41 -5.45
C VAL A 98 1.97 -0.98 -4.26
N SER A 99 2.58 -0.12 -3.43
CA SER A 99 3.28 -0.56 -2.22
C SER A 99 2.35 -1.31 -1.28
N ILE A 100 1.12 -0.82 -1.05
CA ILE A 100 0.14 -1.48 -0.20
C ILE A 100 -0.26 -2.86 -0.76
N ALA A 101 -0.49 -2.96 -2.09
CA ALA A 101 -0.77 -4.24 -2.72
C ALA A 101 0.38 -5.24 -2.56
N ARG A 102 1.61 -4.79 -2.79
CA ARG A 102 2.81 -5.63 -2.68
C ARG A 102 3.09 -6.08 -1.26
N ARG A 103 2.76 -5.25 -0.24
CA ARG A 103 2.86 -5.67 1.17
C ARG A 103 1.92 -6.83 1.51
N LEU A 104 0.77 -6.92 0.87
CA LEU A 104 -0.09 -8.07 1.03
C LEU A 104 0.53 -9.33 0.40
N MET A 105 1.31 -9.18 -0.66
CA MET A 105 1.99 -10.29 -1.35
C MET A 105 3.24 -10.75 -0.60
N ASP A 106 4.15 -9.82 -0.33
CA ASP A 106 5.42 -10.03 0.34
C ASP A 106 5.77 -8.77 1.16
N PRO A 107 5.36 -8.73 2.44
CA PRO A 107 5.54 -7.54 3.27
C PRO A 107 7.00 -7.17 3.45
N LEU A 108 7.90 -8.14 3.59
CA LEU A 108 9.30 -7.86 3.86
C LEU A 108 10.01 -7.26 2.64
N ALA A 109 9.82 -7.86 1.46
CA ALA A 109 10.40 -7.36 0.21
C ALA A 109 10.01 -5.90 -0.08
N GLU A 110 8.85 -5.46 0.41
CA GLU A 110 8.38 -4.09 0.22
C GLU A 110 8.84 -3.17 1.36
N LEU A 111 8.83 -3.64 2.61
CA LEU A 111 9.20 -2.81 3.77
C LEU A 111 10.69 -2.47 3.82
N VAL A 112 11.57 -3.34 3.33
CA VAL A 112 13.03 -3.06 3.27
C VAL A 112 13.41 -1.91 2.33
N LYS A 113 12.50 -1.52 1.43
CA LYS A 113 12.69 -0.35 0.55
C LYS A 113 12.46 0.99 1.25
N ILE A 114 11.93 0.98 2.47
CA ILE A 114 11.54 2.19 3.20
C ILE A 114 12.63 2.54 4.20
N ASP A 115 13.13 3.79 4.14
CA ASP A 115 14.01 4.31 5.18
C ASP A 115 13.26 4.34 6.53
N PRO A 116 13.74 3.63 7.56
CA PRO A 116 13.07 3.58 8.86
C PRO A 116 13.13 4.91 9.63
N LYS A 117 14.13 5.74 9.39
CA LYS A 117 14.35 6.97 10.16
C LYS A 117 13.19 7.97 10.05
N PRO A 118 12.62 8.28 8.87
CA PRO A 118 11.46 9.16 8.74
C PRO A 118 10.18 8.60 9.38
N ILE A 119 10.05 7.28 9.51
CA ILE A 119 8.90 6.65 10.17
C ILE A 119 8.93 6.93 11.67
N GLY A 120 10.13 7.04 12.25
CA GLY A 120 10.38 7.19 13.67
C GLY A 120 10.75 5.86 14.34
N VAL A 121 11.96 5.80 14.88
CA VAL A 121 12.53 4.58 15.50
C VAL A 121 12.65 4.70 17.01
N GLY A 122 12.49 5.91 17.56
CA GLY A 122 12.55 6.12 19.00
C GLY A 122 12.31 7.58 19.38
N GLN A 123 11.84 7.78 20.61
CA GLN A 123 11.54 9.11 21.15
C GLN A 123 12.74 10.05 21.11
N TYR A 124 13.92 9.53 21.37
CA TYR A 124 15.19 10.26 21.45
C TYR A 124 16.06 10.11 20.19
N GLN A 125 15.48 9.74 19.05
CA GLN A 125 16.26 9.52 17.83
C GLN A 125 17.05 10.75 17.36
N HIS A 126 16.62 11.98 17.72
CA HIS A 126 17.30 13.22 17.37
C HIS A 126 18.45 13.58 18.31
N ASP A 127 18.51 12.97 19.51
CA ASP A 127 19.50 13.26 20.55
C ASP A 127 20.73 12.38 20.45
N VAL A 128 20.72 11.36 19.59
CA VAL A 128 21.83 10.43 19.38
C VAL A 128 22.66 10.79 18.14
N ASP A 129 23.87 10.27 18.03
CA ASP A 129 24.72 10.42 16.86
C ASP A 129 24.02 9.87 15.62
N GLN A 130 23.72 10.76 14.68
CA GLN A 130 22.93 10.44 13.49
C GLN A 130 23.63 9.46 12.54
N THR A 131 24.97 9.48 12.50
CA THR A 131 25.76 8.59 11.67
C THR A 131 25.72 7.15 12.23
N LYS A 132 25.86 7.01 13.54
CA LYS A 132 25.76 5.73 14.22
C LYS A 132 24.35 5.17 14.16
N LEU A 133 23.33 6.04 14.34
CA LEU A 133 21.93 5.65 14.22
C LEU A 133 21.65 5.08 12.83
N LYS A 134 22.03 5.79 11.78
CA LYS A 134 21.83 5.33 10.40
C LYS A 134 22.51 3.98 10.17
N LYS A 135 23.77 3.83 10.54
CA LYS A 135 24.50 2.56 10.38
C LYS A 135 23.81 1.40 11.11
N SER A 136 23.35 1.64 12.34
CA SER A 136 22.64 0.63 13.14
C SER A 136 21.32 0.23 12.52
N LEU A 137 20.57 1.21 11.97
CA LEU A 137 19.30 0.95 11.27
C LEU A 137 19.51 0.15 9.98
N ASP A 138 20.48 0.55 9.14
CA ASP A 138 20.82 -0.16 7.91
C ASP A 138 21.20 -1.63 8.23
N GLN A 139 22.03 -1.85 9.23
CA GLN A 139 22.43 -3.19 9.66
C GLN A 139 21.24 -4.03 10.20
N THR A 140 20.31 -3.40 10.91
CA THR A 140 19.10 -4.07 11.40
C THR A 140 18.21 -4.50 10.24
N VAL A 141 18.00 -3.63 9.26
CA VAL A 141 17.21 -3.94 8.07
C VAL A 141 17.83 -5.08 7.26
N GLU A 142 19.16 -5.06 7.06
CA GLU A 142 19.89 -6.14 6.39
C GLU A 142 19.71 -7.47 7.12
N ASN A 143 19.90 -7.47 8.44
CA ASN A 143 19.75 -8.69 9.25
C ASN A 143 18.32 -9.25 9.21
N CYS A 144 17.30 -8.40 9.25
CA CYS A 144 15.90 -8.81 9.08
C CYS A 144 15.67 -9.41 7.69
N GLY A 145 16.17 -8.75 6.63
CA GLY A 145 16.04 -9.24 5.27
C GLY A 145 16.72 -10.60 5.04
N MET A 146 17.86 -10.84 5.66
CA MET A 146 18.57 -12.12 5.56
C MET A 146 17.91 -13.26 6.36
N SER A 147 17.27 -12.97 7.49
CA SER A 147 16.66 -14.01 8.34
C SER A 147 15.35 -14.55 7.81
N GLU A 148 14.64 -13.78 6.99
CA GLU A 148 13.28 -14.09 6.52
C GLU A 148 13.21 -14.68 5.11
N THR A 149 14.30 -14.71 4.35
CA THR A 149 14.37 -15.35 3.02
C THR A 149 13.97 -16.83 3.02
N THR A 150 13.77 -17.42 4.19
CA THR A 150 13.50 -18.85 4.34
C THR A 150 12.07 -19.20 4.75
N LYS A 151 11.18 -18.24 5.08
CA LYS A 151 9.87 -18.56 5.69
C LYS A 151 8.66 -17.71 5.29
N GLY A 152 8.77 -16.77 4.39
CA GLY A 152 7.64 -15.95 3.97
C GLY A 152 6.68 -16.70 3.03
N SER A 153 5.45 -16.95 3.46
CA SER A 153 4.39 -17.38 2.55
C SER A 153 4.04 -16.22 1.63
N VAL A 154 4.63 -16.21 0.44
CA VAL A 154 4.32 -15.23 -0.60
C VAL A 154 2.92 -15.50 -1.13
N ILE A 155 2.00 -14.59 -0.92
CA ILE A 155 0.64 -14.68 -1.46
C ILE A 155 0.67 -14.30 -2.94
N LYS A 156 0.72 -15.29 -3.82
CA LYS A 156 0.66 -15.09 -5.28
C LYS A 156 -0.78 -14.91 -5.75
N LYS A 157 -1.36 -13.73 -5.51
CA LYS A 157 -2.73 -13.38 -5.94
C LYS A 157 -2.73 -12.15 -6.83
N ARG A 158 -3.79 -11.99 -7.62
CA ARG A 158 -4.09 -10.75 -8.31
C ARG A 158 -4.79 -9.80 -7.35
N ILE A 159 -4.12 -8.72 -6.98
CA ILE A 159 -4.55 -7.82 -5.91
C ILE A 159 -4.95 -6.47 -6.51
N LEU A 160 -6.09 -5.96 -6.08
CA LEU A 160 -6.50 -4.57 -6.24
C LEU A 160 -6.18 -3.82 -4.94
N ALA A 161 -5.36 -2.78 -5.01
CA ALA A 161 -5.09 -1.92 -3.87
C ALA A 161 -5.99 -0.69 -3.88
N ILE A 162 -6.54 -0.35 -2.72
CA ILE A 162 -7.24 0.91 -2.48
C ILE A 162 -6.41 1.72 -1.49
N PHE A 163 -5.87 2.83 -1.97
CA PHE A 163 -5.15 3.80 -1.16
C PHE A 163 -5.97 5.10 -1.11
N LEU A 164 -6.38 5.47 0.09
CA LEU A 164 -7.17 6.67 0.33
C LEU A 164 -6.23 7.83 0.69
N ARG A 165 -6.10 8.77 -0.22
CA ARG A 165 -5.37 10.00 0.06
C ARG A 165 -6.16 10.86 1.05
N HIS A 166 -5.50 11.35 2.10
CA HIS A 166 -6.04 12.42 2.93
C HIS A 166 -6.37 13.62 2.04
N TYR A 167 -7.64 13.88 1.84
CA TYR A 167 -8.08 15.18 1.42
C TYR A 167 -7.96 16.10 2.63
N SER A 168 -6.86 16.83 2.74
CA SER A 168 -6.80 17.99 3.63
C SER A 168 -7.85 18.97 3.12
N ALA A 169 -8.88 19.21 3.91
CA ALA A 169 -9.94 20.17 3.61
C ALA A 169 -9.47 21.62 3.86
N ASN A 170 -8.21 21.93 3.49
CA ASN A 170 -7.63 23.26 3.53
C ASN A 170 -6.94 23.49 2.18
N GLY A 171 -7.70 23.96 1.23
CA GLY A 171 -7.29 24.65 0.04
C GLY A 171 -7.85 26.07 0.09
#